data_b090f9245c3165f2425b30567fc2db21
#
_entry.id   b090f9245c3165f2425b30567fc2db21
#
_cell.length_a   1.000
_cell.length_b   1.000
_cell.length_c   1.000
_cell.angle_alpha   90.00
_cell.angle_beta   90.00
_cell.angle_gamma   90.00
#
_symmetry.space_group_name_H-M   'P 1'
#
loop_
_entity.id
_entity.type
_entity.pdbx_description
1 polymer ?
#
loop_
_entity_poly.entity_id
_entity_poly.type
_entity_poly.pdbx_seq_one_letter_code
_entity_poly.pdbx_strand_id
1 'polypeptide(L)'
;MNVLVINCGSSSLKYQLIDSETENVLAKGLCERIGIDGRLVYQKAGCDKEITEAAMPTHKEAIQMVLDALTNDKTGAIGSLKEVNAIGHRVVHGGEKFASSAVITDEMIKAVEECNDLAPLHNPANLIGIRVCAELMPGVPQVGVFDTAFHQTMPAKAYLYGLPLDFYKKYKVRRYGFHGTSHSFVSKRAVDFLGLDKDNSKVIVCHLGNGSSISAVVNGKCVDTTMGLTPLEGVVMGTRSGNIDPAIMEFIAKKENLDIDGVMNVLNKKSGLLGLSGGLSSDFRDLNEAAEGGNE
;
A
#
# COMPACT_ATOMS: atom_id res chain seq x y z
N MET A 1 18.67 -0.46 16.49
CA MET A 1 17.95 -1.74 16.19
C MET A 1 17.59 -1.76 14.72
N ASN A 2 18.00 -2.80 13.98
CA ASN A 2 17.74 -2.87 12.53
C ASN A 2 16.39 -3.53 12.25
N VAL A 3 15.54 -2.83 11.52
CA VAL A 3 14.21 -3.30 11.11
C VAL A 3 14.17 -3.43 9.59
N LEU A 4 13.85 -4.63 9.12
CA LEU A 4 13.60 -4.88 7.70
C LEU A 4 12.12 -4.62 7.39
N VAL A 5 11.84 -3.60 6.59
CA VAL A 5 10.48 -3.26 6.16
C VAL A 5 10.22 -3.88 4.78
N ILE A 6 9.13 -4.61 4.66
CA ILE A 6 8.74 -5.33 3.44
C ILE A 6 7.33 -4.92 3.00
N ASN A 7 7.17 -4.67 1.72
CA ASN A 7 5.91 -4.44 1.06
C ASN A 7 5.81 -5.34 -0.17
N CYS A 8 5.15 -6.49 -0.01
CA CYS A 8 4.90 -7.45 -1.07
C CYS A 8 3.64 -7.07 -1.87
N GLY A 9 3.83 -6.81 -3.18
CA GLY A 9 2.76 -6.77 -4.16
C GLY A 9 2.66 -8.08 -4.92
N SER A 10 1.72 -8.18 -5.87
CA SER A 10 1.47 -9.41 -6.65
C SER A 10 2.68 -9.85 -7.50
N SER A 11 3.42 -8.91 -8.07
CA SER A 11 4.59 -9.16 -8.96
C SER A 11 5.80 -8.31 -8.59
N SER A 12 5.82 -7.70 -7.42
CA SER A 12 6.91 -6.86 -6.95
C SER A 12 7.05 -6.89 -5.44
N LEU A 13 8.22 -6.55 -4.95
CA LEU A 13 8.54 -6.44 -3.53
C LEU A 13 9.41 -5.21 -3.32
N LYS A 14 8.95 -4.26 -2.51
CA LYS A 14 9.76 -3.13 -2.05
C LYS A 14 10.26 -3.40 -0.65
N TYR A 15 11.50 -2.99 -0.36
CA TYR A 15 12.09 -3.18 0.95
C TYR A 15 12.97 -2.02 1.37
N GLN A 16 13.11 -1.86 2.69
CA GLN A 16 14.11 -1.00 3.33
C GLN A 16 14.63 -1.65 4.60
N LEU A 17 15.92 -1.58 4.82
CA LEU A 17 16.54 -1.87 6.11
C LEU A 17 16.79 -0.54 6.82
N ILE A 18 16.21 -0.37 7.99
CA ILE A 18 16.21 0.90 8.72
C ILE A 18 16.79 0.68 10.12
N ASP A 19 17.70 1.56 10.55
CA ASP A 19 18.03 1.68 11.96
C ASP A 19 16.93 2.48 12.68
N SER A 20 16.19 1.83 13.58
CA SER A 20 15.04 2.43 14.25
C SER A 20 15.39 3.50 15.29
N GLU A 21 16.65 3.61 15.71
CA GLU A 21 17.09 4.63 16.69
C GLU A 21 17.42 5.94 15.99
N THR A 22 18.08 5.85 14.83
CA THR A 22 18.49 7.01 14.05
C THR A 22 17.54 7.36 12.92
N GLU A 23 16.57 6.48 12.63
CA GLU A 23 15.66 6.52 11.46
C GLU A 23 16.41 6.51 10.11
N ASN A 24 17.70 6.14 10.11
CA ASN A 24 18.49 6.08 8.89
C ASN A 24 18.17 4.83 8.07
N VAL A 25 17.98 5.02 6.78
CA VAL A 25 17.87 3.91 5.83
C VAL A 25 19.27 3.38 5.52
N LEU A 26 19.57 2.15 5.94
CA LEU A 26 20.86 1.49 5.72
C LEU A 26 20.95 0.90 4.30
N ALA A 27 19.84 0.36 3.79
CA ALA A 27 19.69 -0.11 2.43
C ALA A 27 18.23 -0.05 2.01
N LYS A 28 17.97 0.05 0.70
CA LYS A 28 16.64 0.00 0.12
C LYS A 28 16.68 -0.62 -1.27
N GLY A 29 15.53 -1.06 -1.73
CA GLY A 29 15.44 -1.58 -3.08
C GLY A 29 14.07 -2.11 -3.46
N LEU A 30 14.05 -2.81 -4.58
CA LEU A 30 12.85 -3.27 -5.24
C LEU A 30 13.18 -4.55 -6.01
N CYS A 31 12.36 -5.59 -5.84
CA CYS A 31 12.28 -6.69 -6.78
C CYS A 31 11.08 -6.44 -7.70
N GLU A 32 11.29 -6.55 -8.99
CA GLU A 32 10.27 -6.34 -10.02
C GLU A 32 10.14 -7.60 -10.86
N ARG A 33 8.98 -7.75 -11.54
CA ARG A 33 8.73 -8.82 -12.51
C ARG A 33 8.86 -10.23 -11.90
N ILE A 34 8.48 -10.36 -10.60
CA ILE A 34 8.40 -11.65 -9.92
C ILE A 34 7.40 -12.54 -10.66
N GLY A 35 7.79 -13.78 -10.93
CA GLY A 35 7.00 -14.73 -11.73
C GLY A 35 7.19 -14.59 -13.24
N ILE A 36 8.07 -13.71 -13.71
CA ILE A 36 8.39 -13.51 -15.14
C ILE A 36 9.88 -13.77 -15.35
N ASP A 37 10.71 -12.73 -15.33
CA ASP A 37 12.16 -12.82 -15.58
C ASP A 37 13.00 -12.28 -14.41
N GLY A 38 12.37 -11.54 -13.50
CA GLY A 38 12.95 -11.05 -12.26
C GLY A 38 14.03 -9.98 -12.42
N ARG A 39 13.98 -8.95 -11.54
CA ARG A 39 14.98 -7.89 -11.47
C ARG A 39 15.08 -7.38 -10.04
N LEU A 40 16.26 -7.43 -9.44
CA LEU A 40 16.57 -6.81 -8.16
C LEU A 40 17.24 -5.47 -8.37
N VAL A 41 16.71 -4.43 -7.76
CA VAL A 41 17.39 -3.15 -7.55
C VAL A 41 17.77 -3.07 -6.08
N TYR A 42 19.05 -2.91 -5.79
CA TYR A 42 19.62 -2.76 -4.46
C TYR A 42 20.35 -1.43 -4.35
N GLN A 43 20.25 -0.76 -3.23
CA GLN A 43 20.99 0.46 -2.94
C GLN A 43 21.34 0.53 -1.46
N LYS A 44 22.63 0.39 -1.13
CA LYS A 44 23.18 0.71 0.19
C LYS A 44 23.23 2.23 0.39
N ALA A 45 23.06 2.68 1.61
CA ALA A 45 23.19 4.11 1.94
C ALA A 45 24.52 4.68 1.47
N GLY A 46 24.47 5.82 0.78
CA GLY A 46 25.65 6.51 0.25
C GLY A 46 26.29 5.86 -1.00
N CYS A 47 25.70 4.78 -1.54
CA CYS A 47 26.20 4.09 -2.73
C CYS A 47 25.22 4.23 -3.91
N ASP A 48 25.74 3.98 -5.10
CA ASP A 48 24.93 3.89 -6.31
C ASP A 48 24.01 2.66 -6.29
N LYS A 49 23.00 2.68 -7.15
CA LYS A 49 22.10 1.53 -7.33
C LYS A 49 22.82 0.41 -8.08
N GLU A 50 22.69 -0.80 -7.54
CA GLU A 50 23.07 -2.04 -8.20
C GLU A 50 21.81 -2.70 -8.77
N ILE A 51 21.90 -3.17 -10.01
CA ILE A 51 20.81 -3.85 -10.70
C ILE A 51 21.27 -5.25 -11.06
N THR A 52 20.51 -6.25 -10.64
CA THR A 52 20.77 -7.66 -10.94
C THR A 52 19.51 -8.25 -11.58
N GLU A 53 19.66 -8.71 -12.82
CA GLU A 53 18.64 -9.51 -13.49
C GLU A 53 18.83 -10.98 -13.15
N ALA A 54 17.84 -11.59 -12.54
CA ALA A 54 17.86 -12.99 -12.17
C ALA A 54 16.43 -13.52 -12.02
N ALA A 55 16.22 -14.77 -12.38
CA ALA A 55 14.92 -15.41 -12.28
C ALA A 55 14.42 -15.40 -10.83
N MET A 56 13.21 -14.87 -10.66
CA MET A 56 12.47 -14.86 -9.40
C MET A 56 11.11 -15.53 -9.63
N PRO A 57 11.05 -16.88 -9.71
CA PRO A 57 9.80 -17.60 -9.97
C PRO A 57 8.72 -17.28 -8.96
N THR A 58 9.10 -17.03 -7.70
CA THR A 58 8.18 -16.70 -6.61
C THR A 58 8.75 -15.59 -5.71
N HIS A 59 7.95 -15.13 -4.76
CA HIS A 59 8.40 -14.18 -3.74
C HIS A 59 9.49 -14.75 -2.83
N LYS A 60 9.64 -16.09 -2.74
CA LYS A 60 10.68 -16.71 -1.94
C LYS A 60 12.07 -16.40 -2.50
N GLU A 61 12.27 -16.60 -3.79
CA GLU A 61 13.52 -16.26 -4.45
C GLU A 61 13.78 -14.75 -4.40
N ALA A 62 12.74 -13.94 -4.56
CA ALA A 62 12.88 -12.48 -4.46
C ALA A 62 13.35 -12.05 -3.06
N ILE A 63 12.75 -12.57 -1.99
CA ILE A 63 13.17 -12.26 -0.61
C ILE A 63 14.57 -12.82 -0.33
N GLN A 64 14.88 -14.05 -0.77
CA GLN A 64 16.22 -14.61 -0.63
C GLN A 64 17.29 -13.71 -1.27
N MET A 65 17.06 -13.23 -2.49
CA MET A 65 17.99 -12.31 -3.17
C MET A 65 18.14 -10.97 -2.41
N VAL A 66 17.09 -10.47 -1.80
CA VAL A 66 17.18 -9.28 -0.93
C VAL A 66 18.08 -9.56 0.28
N LEU A 67 17.90 -10.71 0.94
CA LEU A 67 18.71 -11.09 2.11
C LEU A 67 20.18 -11.31 1.73
N ASP A 68 20.43 -11.93 0.59
CA ASP A 68 21.80 -12.14 0.06
C ASP A 68 22.47 -10.79 -0.29
N ALA A 69 21.73 -9.85 -0.87
CA ALA A 69 22.23 -8.51 -1.17
C ALA A 69 22.55 -7.71 0.11
N LEU A 70 21.69 -7.81 1.12
CA LEU A 70 21.88 -7.14 2.42
C LEU A 70 23.12 -7.63 3.16
N THR A 71 23.51 -8.91 2.99
CA THR A 71 24.62 -9.57 3.69
C THR A 71 25.83 -9.85 2.78
N ASN A 72 25.85 -9.31 1.56
CA ASN A 72 26.98 -9.49 0.64
C ASN A 72 28.29 -8.95 1.25
N ASP A 73 29.36 -9.72 1.18
CA ASP A 73 30.65 -9.37 1.79
C ASP A 73 31.23 -8.03 1.33
N LYS A 74 30.90 -7.58 0.10
CA LYS A 74 31.47 -6.36 -0.50
C LYS A 74 30.49 -5.17 -0.46
N THR A 75 29.22 -5.43 -0.74
CA THR A 75 28.21 -4.38 -0.96
C THR A 75 27.10 -4.40 0.07
N GLY A 76 27.06 -5.40 0.94
CA GLY A 76 26.03 -5.57 1.96
C GLY A 76 26.00 -4.44 2.98
N ALA A 77 24.81 -4.16 3.50
CA ALA A 77 24.59 -3.17 4.53
C ALA A 77 24.83 -3.70 5.95
N ILE A 78 24.77 -5.02 6.14
CA ILE A 78 24.97 -5.74 7.40
C ILE A 78 25.87 -6.95 7.16
N GLY A 79 26.58 -7.38 8.21
CA GLY A 79 27.50 -8.52 8.14
C GLY A 79 26.78 -9.88 8.27
N SER A 80 25.56 -9.90 8.80
CA SER A 80 24.80 -11.14 9.03
C SER A 80 23.32 -10.85 9.21
N LEU A 81 22.45 -11.81 8.83
CA LEU A 81 21.01 -11.74 9.08
C LEU A 81 20.65 -11.69 10.58
N LYS A 82 21.56 -12.08 11.48
CA LYS A 82 21.39 -11.93 12.93
C LYS A 82 21.30 -10.46 13.38
N GLU A 83 21.72 -9.54 12.54
CA GLU A 83 21.57 -8.10 12.78
C GLU A 83 20.19 -7.56 12.45
N VAL A 84 19.32 -8.34 11.77
CA VAL A 84 17.91 -8.00 11.59
C VAL A 84 17.15 -8.35 12.87
N ASN A 85 16.71 -7.34 13.58
CA ASN A 85 16.08 -7.51 14.90
C ASN A 85 14.56 -7.65 14.83
N ALA A 86 13.93 -7.12 13.79
CA ALA A 86 12.49 -7.23 13.53
C ALA A 86 12.18 -7.05 12.05
N ILE A 87 11.00 -7.52 11.63
CA ILE A 87 10.48 -7.33 10.27
C ILE A 87 9.13 -6.66 10.35
N GLY A 88 8.97 -5.56 9.60
CA GLY A 88 7.70 -4.86 9.42
C GLY A 88 7.09 -5.20 8.07
N HIS A 89 5.84 -5.65 8.04
CA HIS A 89 5.11 -5.95 6.81
C HIS A 89 3.97 -4.96 6.61
N ARG A 90 3.92 -4.33 5.43
CA ARG A 90 2.70 -3.66 5.02
C ARG A 90 1.65 -4.71 4.68
N VAL A 91 0.47 -4.60 5.29
CA VAL A 91 -0.72 -5.40 5.00
C VAL A 91 -1.82 -4.45 4.55
N VAL A 92 -2.40 -4.71 3.38
CA VAL A 92 -3.32 -3.74 2.77
C VAL A 92 -4.65 -3.68 3.53
N HIS A 93 -5.21 -4.82 3.94
CA HIS A 93 -6.54 -4.83 4.56
C HIS A 93 -6.58 -5.66 5.84
N GLY A 94 -6.89 -5.01 6.96
CA GLY A 94 -7.04 -5.65 8.27
C GLY A 94 -8.49 -5.79 8.73
N GLY A 95 -9.47 -5.44 7.89
CA GLY A 95 -10.88 -5.44 8.27
C GLY A 95 -11.17 -4.52 9.45
N GLU A 96 -12.14 -4.90 10.25
CA GLU A 96 -12.47 -4.21 11.51
C GLU A 96 -11.66 -4.75 12.71
N LYS A 97 -10.87 -5.82 12.51
CA LYS A 97 -10.13 -6.51 13.58
C LYS A 97 -8.86 -5.77 14.00
N PHE A 98 -8.26 -5.00 13.10
CA PHE A 98 -6.98 -4.34 13.34
C PHE A 98 -7.11 -2.81 13.27
N ALA A 99 -7.12 -2.18 14.43
CA ALA A 99 -7.09 -0.71 14.60
C ALA A 99 -5.68 -0.15 14.87
N SER A 100 -4.67 -1.03 14.87
CA SER A 100 -3.25 -0.71 15.06
C SER A 100 -2.37 -1.79 14.43
N SER A 101 -1.05 -1.56 14.42
CA SER A 101 -0.09 -2.60 14.08
C SER A 101 -0.21 -3.79 15.05
N ALA A 102 0.03 -5.01 14.56
CA ALA A 102 -0.06 -6.22 15.36
C ALA A 102 1.15 -7.12 15.13
N VAL A 103 1.61 -7.78 16.20
CA VAL A 103 2.60 -8.87 16.08
C VAL A 103 1.97 -10.00 15.28
N ILE A 104 2.74 -10.56 14.35
CA ILE A 104 2.27 -11.65 13.50
C ILE A 104 2.25 -12.94 14.30
N THR A 105 1.05 -13.49 14.44
CA THR A 105 0.75 -14.80 15.03
C THR A 105 -0.14 -15.59 14.06
N ASP A 106 -0.36 -16.88 14.32
CA ASP A 106 -1.26 -17.68 13.52
C ASP A 106 -2.70 -17.13 13.52
N GLU A 107 -3.14 -16.55 14.65
CA GLU A 107 -4.46 -15.92 14.76
C GLU A 107 -4.54 -14.66 13.90
N MET A 108 -3.45 -13.87 13.89
CA MET A 108 -3.37 -12.66 13.03
C MET A 108 -3.39 -13.07 11.56
N ILE A 109 -2.64 -14.09 11.15
CA ILE A 109 -2.62 -14.59 9.77
C ILE A 109 -4.03 -15.03 9.34
N LYS A 110 -4.72 -15.84 10.16
CA LYS A 110 -6.11 -16.26 9.88
C LYS A 110 -7.06 -15.06 9.75
N ALA A 111 -6.92 -14.07 10.61
CA ALA A 111 -7.76 -12.86 10.56
C ALA A 111 -7.51 -12.03 9.29
N VAL A 112 -6.28 -12.01 8.75
CA VAL A 112 -5.96 -11.39 7.45
C VAL A 112 -6.49 -12.23 6.29
N GLU A 113 -6.42 -13.57 6.38
CA GLU A 113 -7.02 -14.48 5.38
C GLU A 113 -8.53 -14.25 5.22
N GLU A 114 -9.25 -14.03 6.32
CA GLU A 114 -10.68 -13.70 6.29
C GLU A 114 -10.99 -12.36 5.59
N CYS A 115 -9.98 -11.51 5.42
CA CYS A 115 -10.08 -10.24 4.69
C CYS A 115 -9.64 -10.36 3.21
N ASN A 116 -9.31 -11.56 2.71
CA ASN A 116 -8.83 -11.73 1.33
C ASN A 116 -9.88 -11.26 0.30
N ASP A 117 -11.16 -11.50 0.55
CA ASP A 117 -12.25 -11.06 -0.34
C ASP A 117 -12.36 -9.53 -0.43
N LEU A 118 -11.89 -8.81 0.59
CA LEU A 118 -11.85 -7.34 0.61
C LEU A 118 -10.63 -6.76 -0.11
N ALA A 119 -9.54 -7.54 -0.24
CA ALA A 119 -8.31 -7.14 -0.91
C ALA A 119 -7.66 -8.31 -1.68
N PRO A 120 -8.36 -8.91 -2.68
CA PRO A 120 -7.95 -10.16 -3.32
C PRO A 120 -6.62 -10.05 -4.09
N LEU A 121 -6.26 -8.85 -4.55
CA LEU A 121 -5.02 -8.59 -5.27
C LEU A 121 -3.82 -8.30 -4.36
N HIS A 122 -4.03 -8.09 -3.06
CA HIS A 122 -2.99 -7.60 -2.15
C HIS A 122 -2.76 -8.52 -0.95
N ASN A 123 -3.79 -8.85 -0.18
CA ASN A 123 -3.64 -9.63 1.04
C ASN A 123 -2.96 -11.00 0.82
N PRO A 124 -3.29 -11.79 -0.24
CA PRO A 124 -2.59 -13.04 -0.50
C PRO A 124 -1.08 -12.85 -0.70
N ALA A 125 -0.66 -11.81 -1.45
CA ALA A 125 0.75 -11.51 -1.66
C ALA A 125 1.44 -11.06 -0.36
N ASN A 126 0.76 -10.26 0.47
CA ASN A 126 1.28 -9.86 1.78
C ASN A 126 1.50 -11.08 2.69
N LEU A 127 0.56 -12.03 2.73
CA LEU A 127 0.68 -13.27 3.51
C LEU A 127 1.81 -14.17 3.01
N ILE A 128 2.04 -14.24 1.69
CA ILE A 128 3.20 -14.95 1.13
C ILE A 128 4.50 -14.36 1.68
N GLY A 129 4.65 -13.04 1.62
CA GLY A 129 5.82 -12.34 2.15
C GLY A 129 6.07 -12.64 3.64
N ILE A 130 5.03 -12.60 4.46
CA ILE A 130 5.09 -12.93 5.89
C ILE A 130 5.59 -14.37 6.12
N ARG A 131 5.01 -15.35 5.42
CA ARG A 131 5.38 -16.76 5.56
C ARG A 131 6.79 -17.04 5.11
N VAL A 132 7.19 -16.45 4.00
CA VAL A 132 8.55 -16.59 3.48
C VAL A 132 9.58 -15.99 4.44
N CYS A 133 9.30 -14.83 5.02
CA CYS A 133 10.19 -14.24 6.03
C CYS A 133 10.28 -15.11 7.29
N ALA A 134 9.19 -15.74 7.73
CA ALA A 134 9.22 -16.67 8.85
C ALA A 134 10.08 -17.90 8.56
N GLU A 135 10.07 -18.40 7.32
CA GLU A 135 10.89 -19.52 6.87
C GLU A 135 12.39 -19.16 6.79
N LEU A 136 12.71 -18.02 6.17
CA LEU A 136 14.10 -17.61 5.91
C LEU A 136 14.80 -16.99 7.12
N MET A 137 14.03 -16.40 8.04
CA MET A 137 14.53 -15.76 9.25
C MET A 137 13.77 -16.26 10.48
N PRO A 138 13.90 -17.55 10.85
CA PRO A 138 13.18 -18.13 11.96
C PRO A 138 13.54 -17.45 13.27
N GLY A 139 12.51 -17.15 14.09
CA GLY A 139 12.67 -16.50 15.40
C GLY A 139 12.80 -14.97 15.36
N VAL A 140 12.93 -14.36 14.20
CA VAL A 140 12.87 -12.88 14.09
C VAL A 140 11.41 -12.43 14.24
N PRO A 141 11.09 -11.54 15.20
CA PRO A 141 9.74 -11.05 15.39
C PRO A 141 9.24 -10.27 14.17
N GLN A 142 8.00 -10.50 13.79
CA GLN A 142 7.37 -9.85 12.65
C GLN A 142 6.14 -9.06 13.08
N VAL A 143 5.90 -7.92 12.45
CA VAL A 143 4.78 -7.00 12.74
C VAL A 143 4.05 -6.66 11.44
N GLY A 144 2.73 -6.81 11.44
CA GLY A 144 1.85 -6.34 10.38
C GLY A 144 1.39 -4.90 10.63
N VAL A 145 1.54 -4.05 9.63
CA VAL A 145 1.09 -2.64 9.63
C VAL A 145 0.00 -2.50 8.58
N PHE A 146 -1.21 -2.16 9.01
CA PHE A 146 -2.39 -2.19 8.16
C PHE A 146 -2.71 -0.83 7.57
N ASP A 147 -2.94 -0.77 6.25
CA ASP A 147 -3.34 0.46 5.57
C ASP A 147 -4.68 0.99 6.08
N THR A 148 -5.56 0.11 6.54
CA THR A 148 -6.91 0.44 7.03
C THR A 148 -6.96 0.83 8.50
N ALA A 149 -5.92 0.54 9.29
CA ALA A 149 -5.96 0.67 10.75
C ALA A 149 -6.19 2.12 11.23
N PHE A 150 -5.51 3.09 10.63
CA PHE A 150 -5.65 4.51 11.01
C PHE A 150 -7.08 5.03 10.83
N HIS A 151 -7.80 4.49 9.87
CA HIS A 151 -9.17 4.90 9.53
C HIS A 151 -10.25 4.24 10.41
N GLN A 152 -9.89 3.33 11.32
CA GLN A 152 -10.85 2.68 12.22
C GLN A 152 -11.47 3.64 13.25
N THR A 153 -10.92 4.85 13.39
CA THR A 153 -11.48 5.90 14.25
C THR A 153 -12.64 6.68 13.61
N MET A 154 -12.96 6.43 12.33
CA MET A 154 -14.09 7.07 11.66
C MET A 154 -15.41 6.74 12.35
N PRO A 155 -16.30 7.73 12.56
CA PRO A 155 -17.64 7.48 13.10
C PRO A 155 -18.55 6.80 12.06
N ALA A 156 -19.61 6.12 12.53
CA ALA A 156 -20.54 5.38 11.68
C ALA A 156 -21.11 6.21 10.51
N LYS A 157 -21.41 7.47 10.75
CA LYS A 157 -21.90 8.41 9.72
C LYS A 157 -20.92 8.65 8.57
N ALA A 158 -19.60 8.38 8.76
CA ALA A 158 -18.58 8.54 7.73
C ALA A 158 -18.27 7.21 7.04
N TYR A 159 -18.37 6.07 7.75
CA TYR A 159 -18.02 4.78 7.15
C TYR A 159 -19.19 3.98 6.57
N LEU A 160 -20.43 4.23 6.98
CA LEU A 160 -21.59 3.51 6.44
C LEU A 160 -22.01 4.09 5.08
N TYR A 161 -22.22 3.18 4.13
CA TYR A 161 -22.83 3.54 2.86
C TYR A 161 -24.35 3.61 2.96
N GLY A 162 -24.99 4.37 2.09
CA GLY A 162 -26.45 4.44 1.95
C GLY A 162 -27.04 3.18 1.30
N LEU A 163 -26.66 2.00 1.78
CA LEU A 163 -27.08 0.68 1.32
C LEU A 163 -27.86 -0.04 2.43
N PRO A 164 -28.63 -1.09 2.12
CA PRO A 164 -29.25 -1.92 3.14
C PRO A 164 -28.24 -2.35 4.20
N LEU A 165 -28.55 -2.07 5.47
CA LEU A 165 -27.63 -2.29 6.61
C LEU A 165 -27.17 -3.75 6.73
N ASP A 166 -27.94 -4.68 6.18
CA ASP A 166 -27.58 -6.10 6.17
C ASP A 166 -26.29 -6.38 5.38
N PHE A 167 -25.94 -5.59 4.37
CA PHE A 167 -24.67 -5.73 3.68
C PHE A 167 -23.48 -5.40 4.59
N TYR A 168 -23.63 -4.39 5.43
CA TYR A 168 -22.62 -4.14 6.47
C TYR A 168 -22.57 -5.27 7.50
N LYS A 169 -23.71 -5.70 8.03
CA LYS A 169 -23.76 -6.73 9.06
C LYS A 169 -23.18 -8.07 8.60
N LYS A 170 -23.55 -8.51 7.38
CA LYS A 170 -23.16 -9.82 6.83
C LYS A 170 -21.77 -9.82 6.19
N TYR A 171 -21.48 -8.81 5.38
CA TYR A 171 -20.33 -8.80 4.49
C TYR A 171 -19.32 -7.70 4.85
N LYS A 172 -19.57 -6.95 5.91
CA LYS A 172 -18.71 -5.84 6.35
C LYS A 172 -18.53 -4.76 5.27
N VAL A 173 -19.55 -4.55 4.43
CA VAL A 173 -19.56 -3.49 3.41
C VAL A 173 -19.63 -2.13 4.10
N ARG A 174 -18.50 -1.46 4.15
CA ARG A 174 -18.32 -0.12 4.72
C ARG A 174 -17.10 0.55 4.07
N ARG A 175 -16.95 1.86 4.30
CA ARG A 175 -15.69 2.55 4.00
C ARG A 175 -14.62 2.12 5.00
N TYR A 176 -13.48 1.66 4.51
CA TYR A 176 -12.28 1.36 5.31
C TYR A 176 -11.22 2.43 5.16
N GLY A 177 -11.01 2.91 3.93
CA GLY A 177 -9.90 3.79 3.60
C GLY A 177 -8.56 3.04 3.55
N PHE A 178 -7.61 3.63 2.84
CA PHE A 178 -6.28 3.07 2.62
C PHE A 178 -5.22 4.15 2.76
N HIS A 179 -3.94 3.80 2.57
CA HIS A 179 -2.80 4.67 2.84
C HIS A 179 -2.73 5.17 4.30
N GLY A 180 -3.37 4.46 5.23
CA GLY A 180 -3.50 4.89 6.62
C GLY A 180 -2.16 5.11 7.32
N THR A 181 -1.14 4.31 7.01
CA THR A 181 0.22 4.53 7.52
C THR A 181 0.77 5.89 7.10
N SER A 182 0.59 6.27 5.83
CA SER A 182 1.00 7.59 5.33
C SER A 182 0.20 8.73 5.96
N HIS A 183 -1.13 8.58 6.02
CA HIS A 183 -2.00 9.59 6.63
C HIS A 183 -1.69 9.80 8.12
N SER A 184 -1.46 8.73 8.87
CA SER A 184 -1.06 8.79 10.27
C SER A 184 0.30 9.47 10.45
N PHE A 185 1.28 9.05 9.66
CA PHE A 185 2.63 9.60 9.75
C PHE A 185 2.67 11.09 9.41
N VAL A 186 2.13 11.46 8.24
CA VAL A 186 2.16 12.85 7.75
C VAL A 186 1.36 13.77 8.67
N SER A 187 0.17 13.35 9.15
CA SER A 187 -0.62 14.18 10.05
C SER A 187 0.11 14.48 11.38
N LYS A 188 0.76 13.47 11.97
CA LYS A 188 1.57 13.65 13.19
C LYS A 188 2.76 14.57 12.94
N ARG A 189 3.51 14.33 11.87
CA ARG A 189 4.66 15.16 11.51
C ARG A 189 4.27 16.60 11.23
N ALA A 190 3.12 16.85 10.58
CA ALA A 190 2.60 18.20 10.33
C ALA A 190 2.27 18.93 11.64
N VAL A 191 1.62 18.25 12.60
CA VAL A 191 1.31 18.82 13.91
C VAL A 191 2.60 19.20 14.66
N ASP A 192 3.58 18.29 14.70
CA ASP A 192 4.87 18.52 15.38
C ASP A 192 5.67 19.64 14.66
N PHE A 193 5.74 19.63 13.34
CA PHE A 193 6.50 20.60 12.53
C PHE A 193 5.95 22.02 12.64
N LEU A 194 4.61 22.17 12.68
CA LEU A 194 3.94 23.46 12.79
C LEU A 194 3.72 23.91 14.24
N GLY A 195 4.11 23.10 15.24
CA GLY A 195 3.89 23.40 16.65
C GLY A 195 2.41 23.51 17.02
N LEU A 196 1.53 22.72 16.36
CA LEU A 196 0.10 22.73 16.65
C LEU A 196 -0.19 21.97 17.96
N ASP A 197 -1.28 22.38 18.61
CA ASP A 197 -1.80 21.64 19.76
C ASP A 197 -2.35 20.27 19.30
N LYS A 198 -1.79 19.19 19.83
CA LYS A 198 -2.18 17.80 19.50
C LYS A 198 -3.64 17.50 19.83
N ASP A 199 -4.16 18.11 20.89
CA ASP A 199 -5.52 17.90 21.36
C ASP A 199 -6.53 18.89 20.76
N ASN A 200 -6.07 19.85 19.98
CA ASN A 200 -6.92 20.83 19.30
C ASN A 200 -6.40 21.12 17.87
N SER A 201 -6.19 20.07 17.09
CA SER A 201 -5.69 20.18 15.71
C SER A 201 -6.69 19.64 14.69
N LYS A 202 -6.70 20.23 13.52
CA LYS A 202 -7.45 19.75 12.34
C LYS A 202 -6.50 19.78 11.15
N VAL A 203 -6.26 18.60 10.55
CA VAL A 203 -5.30 18.44 9.45
C VAL A 203 -6.00 17.71 8.31
N ILE A 204 -5.80 18.18 7.09
CA ILE A 204 -6.13 17.43 5.88
C ILE A 204 -4.82 16.91 5.31
N VAL A 205 -4.77 15.61 5.08
CA VAL A 205 -3.60 14.94 4.46
C VAL A 205 -3.97 14.50 3.07
N CYS A 206 -3.19 14.93 2.07
CA CYS A 206 -3.30 14.51 0.68
C CYS A 206 -2.14 13.56 0.35
N HIS A 207 -2.44 12.27 0.23
CA HIS A 207 -1.51 11.28 -0.31
C HIS A 207 -1.73 11.19 -1.82
N LEU A 208 -0.83 11.81 -2.60
CA LEU A 208 -0.97 11.98 -4.05
C LEU A 208 0.10 11.18 -4.78
N GLY A 209 -0.20 9.93 -5.10
CA GLY A 209 0.60 9.04 -5.92
C GLY A 209 -0.22 8.50 -7.10
N ASN A 210 0.22 7.40 -7.73
CA ASN A 210 -0.61 6.70 -8.72
C ASN A 210 -1.95 6.21 -8.11
N GLY A 211 -1.93 5.75 -6.84
CA GLY A 211 -3.11 5.72 -5.97
C GLY A 211 -3.14 7.00 -5.15
N SER A 212 -4.29 7.67 -5.07
CA SER A 212 -4.43 8.93 -4.35
C SER A 212 -5.58 8.86 -3.34
N SER A 213 -5.40 9.47 -2.19
CA SER A 213 -6.45 9.59 -1.17
C SER A 213 -6.25 10.84 -0.33
N ILE A 214 -7.36 11.35 0.20
CA ILE A 214 -7.38 12.51 1.10
C ILE A 214 -8.05 12.06 2.39
N SER A 215 -7.50 12.44 3.55
CA SER A 215 -8.10 12.19 4.85
C SER A 215 -8.26 13.45 5.67
N ALA A 216 -9.34 13.52 6.43
CA ALA A 216 -9.57 14.53 7.46
C ALA A 216 -9.19 13.95 8.82
N VAL A 217 -8.31 14.63 9.51
CA VAL A 217 -7.75 14.20 10.81
C VAL A 217 -8.05 15.27 11.86
N VAL A 218 -8.68 14.86 12.94
CA VAL A 218 -8.98 15.74 14.09
C VAL A 218 -8.31 15.15 15.32
N ASN A 219 -7.45 15.93 15.97
CA ASN A 219 -6.76 15.54 17.20
C ASN A 219 -6.04 14.17 17.03
N GLY A 220 -5.34 13.98 15.90
CA GLY A 220 -4.62 12.76 15.56
C GLY A 220 -5.48 11.56 15.17
N LYS A 221 -6.81 11.70 15.08
CA LYS A 221 -7.75 10.63 14.69
C LYS A 221 -8.36 10.92 13.32
N CYS A 222 -8.38 9.92 12.44
CA CYS A 222 -9.09 10.02 11.17
C CYS A 222 -10.59 10.10 11.43
N VAL A 223 -11.24 11.13 10.86
CA VAL A 223 -12.70 11.30 10.95
C VAL A 223 -13.40 11.06 9.62
N ASP A 224 -12.69 11.16 8.50
CA ASP A 224 -13.17 10.81 7.16
C ASP A 224 -11.99 10.57 6.20
N THR A 225 -12.22 9.83 5.12
CA THR A 225 -11.23 9.59 4.05
C THR A 225 -11.93 9.32 2.73
N THR A 226 -11.23 9.54 1.62
CA THR A 226 -11.83 9.44 0.29
C THR A 226 -11.90 8.04 -0.29
N MET A 227 -10.92 7.16 -0.01
CA MET A 227 -10.99 5.76 -0.43
C MET A 227 -12.05 5.00 0.39
N GLY A 228 -12.72 4.05 -0.22
CA GLY A 228 -13.90 3.37 0.31
C GLY A 228 -13.67 1.97 0.83
N LEU A 229 -14.58 1.06 0.45
CA LEU A 229 -14.45 -0.39 0.65
C LEU A 229 -13.18 -0.90 -0.03
N THR A 230 -12.87 -0.37 -1.20
CA THR A 230 -11.68 -0.65 -1.99
C THR A 230 -10.90 0.64 -2.29
N PRO A 231 -9.66 0.55 -2.78
CA PRO A 231 -8.89 1.73 -3.19
C PRO A 231 -9.38 2.40 -4.50
N LEU A 232 -10.58 2.08 -5.00
CA LEU A 232 -11.15 2.65 -6.21
C LEU A 232 -11.91 3.95 -5.97
N GLU A 233 -12.74 3.99 -4.91
CA GLU A 233 -13.54 5.16 -4.54
C GLU A 233 -12.65 6.36 -4.17
N GLY A 234 -13.13 7.57 -4.41
CA GLY A 234 -12.52 8.81 -3.95
C GLY A 234 -12.14 9.74 -5.08
N VAL A 235 -10.96 10.35 -4.99
CA VAL A 235 -10.44 11.27 -6.00
C VAL A 235 -10.01 10.55 -7.27
N VAL A 236 -9.95 11.26 -8.38
CA VAL A 236 -9.34 10.75 -9.62
C VAL A 236 -7.87 10.41 -9.36
N MET A 237 -7.40 9.28 -9.87
CA MET A 237 -6.05 8.75 -9.63
C MET A 237 -5.31 8.54 -10.97
N GLY A 238 -4.11 8.01 -10.94
CA GLY A 238 -3.34 7.79 -12.16
C GLY A 238 -4.08 6.91 -13.19
N THR A 239 -4.63 5.76 -12.75
CA THR A 239 -5.36 4.82 -13.63
C THR A 239 -6.77 4.50 -13.15
N ARG A 240 -7.17 4.92 -11.95
CA ARG A 240 -8.47 4.64 -11.34
C ARG A 240 -9.40 5.84 -11.49
N SER A 241 -10.67 5.55 -11.75
CA SER A 241 -11.69 6.59 -11.97
C SER A 241 -11.94 7.50 -10.76
N GLY A 242 -11.77 6.99 -9.54
CA GLY A 242 -12.38 7.63 -8.38
C GLY A 242 -13.91 7.53 -8.41
N ASN A 243 -14.58 8.50 -7.79
CA ASN A 243 -16.03 8.54 -7.71
C ASN A 243 -16.68 8.72 -9.08
N ILE A 244 -17.66 7.89 -9.36
CA ILE A 244 -18.55 7.98 -10.53
C ILE A 244 -19.99 7.74 -10.09
N ASP A 245 -20.96 8.12 -10.92
CA ASP A 245 -22.34 7.64 -10.76
C ASP A 245 -22.37 6.12 -10.99
N PRO A 246 -22.86 5.29 -10.03
CA PRO A 246 -22.95 3.83 -10.19
C PRO A 246 -23.70 3.37 -11.44
N ALA A 247 -24.66 4.13 -11.95
CA ALA A 247 -25.40 3.82 -13.18
C ALA A 247 -24.50 3.82 -14.43
N ILE A 248 -23.36 4.51 -14.38
CA ILE A 248 -22.37 4.50 -15.48
C ILE A 248 -21.84 3.08 -15.70
N MET A 249 -21.72 2.26 -14.65
CA MET A 249 -21.23 0.88 -14.75
C MET A 249 -22.15 0.05 -15.67
N GLU A 250 -23.47 0.11 -15.46
CA GLU A 250 -24.44 -0.56 -16.29
C GLU A 250 -24.44 0.00 -17.74
N PHE A 251 -24.34 1.33 -17.86
CA PHE A 251 -24.32 2.00 -19.16
C PHE A 251 -23.12 1.54 -20.00
N ILE A 252 -21.90 1.55 -19.43
CA ILE A 252 -20.68 1.10 -20.13
C ILE A 252 -20.76 -0.39 -20.44
N ALA A 253 -21.21 -1.24 -19.50
CA ALA A 253 -21.38 -2.66 -19.70
C ALA A 253 -22.20 -2.97 -20.95
N LYS A 254 -23.35 -2.29 -21.11
CA LYS A 254 -24.24 -2.44 -22.26
C LYS A 254 -23.66 -1.89 -23.55
N LYS A 255 -22.97 -0.74 -23.51
CA LYS A 255 -22.42 -0.09 -24.72
C LYS A 255 -21.21 -0.82 -25.28
N GLU A 256 -20.33 -1.30 -24.41
CA GLU A 256 -19.06 -1.95 -24.77
C GLU A 256 -19.14 -3.48 -24.73
N ASN A 257 -20.33 -4.05 -24.43
CA ASN A 257 -20.56 -5.49 -24.27
C ASN A 257 -19.58 -6.13 -23.27
N LEU A 258 -19.40 -5.49 -22.11
CA LEU A 258 -18.54 -5.94 -21.04
C LEU A 258 -19.35 -6.60 -19.92
N ASP A 259 -18.77 -7.61 -19.29
CA ASP A 259 -19.23 -8.12 -17.99
C ASP A 259 -18.76 -7.19 -16.86
N ILE A 260 -19.12 -7.53 -15.62
CA ILE A 260 -18.76 -6.73 -14.45
C ILE A 260 -17.24 -6.64 -14.27
N ASP A 261 -16.50 -7.71 -14.55
CA ASP A 261 -15.04 -7.72 -14.43
C ASP A 261 -14.38 -6.83 -15.48
N GLY A 262 -14.93 -6.81 -16.70
CA GLY A 262 -14.53 -5.90 -17.77
C GLY A 262 -14.74 -4.43 -17.38
N VAL A 263 -15.89 -4.09 -16.81
CA VAL A 263 -16.16 -2.73 -16.30
C VAL A 263 -15.21 -2.38 -15.17
N MET A 264 -15.01 -3.27 -14.19
CA MET A 264 -14.07 -3.04 -13.09
C MET A 264 -12.63 -2.88 -13.57
N ASN A 265 -12.24 -3.58 -14.64
CA ASN A 265 -10.93 -3.38 -15.26
C ASN A 265 -10.80 -1.99 -15.90
N VAL A 266 -11.84 -1.49 -16.56
CA VAL A 266 -11.87 -0.11 -17.09
C VAL A 266 -11.68 0.88 -15.94
N LEU A 267 -12.48 0.77 -14.87
CA LEU A 267 -12.45 1.70 -13.75
C LEU A 267 -11.12 1.69 -12.98
N ASN A 268 -10.45 0.56 -12.89
CA ASN A 268 -9.21 0.41 -12.13
C ASN A 268 -7.93 0.68 -12.94
N LYS A 269 -7.92 0.38 -14.26
CA LYS A 269 -6.67 0.35 -15.03
C LYS A 269 -6.67 1.23 -16.29
N LYS A 270 -7.83 1.67 -16.77
CA LYS A 270 -7.97 2.42 -18.04
C LYS A 270 -8.61 3.79 -17.85
N SER A 271 -8.85 4.19 -16.61
CA SER A 271 -9.49 5.46 -16.23
C SER A 271 -8.47 6.42 -15.60
N GLY A 272 -8.95 7.34 -14.81
CA GLY A 272 -8.10 8.31 -14.13
C GLY A 272 -7.40 9.26 -15.08
N LEU A 273 -6.21 9.72 -14.70
CA LEU A 273 -5.40 10.62 -15.53
C LEU A 273 -5.03 9.97 -16.87
N LEU A 274 -4.70 8.68 -16.86
CA LEU A 274 -4.43 7.92 -18.09
C LEU A 274 -5.62 7.96 -19.06
N GLY A 275 -6.82 7.69 -18.56
CA GLY A 275 -8.04 7.70 -19.39
C GLY A 275 -8.41 9.10 -19.87
N LEU A 276 -8.34 10.09 -18.99
CA LEU A 276 -8.66 11.49 -19.31
C LEU A 276 -7.70 12.11 -20.31
N SER A 277 -6.43 11.72 -20.27
CA SER A 277 -5.39 12.18 -21.20
C SER A 277 -5.37 11.41 -22.53
N GLY A 278 -6.39 10.58 -22.80
CA GLY A 278 -6.42 9.78 -24.04
C GLY A 278 -5.33 8.69 -24.09
N GLY A 279 -4.81 8.25 -22.96
CA GLY A 279 -3.77 7.24 -22.88
C GLY A 279 -2.34 7.80 -22.87
N LEU A 280 -2.15 9.10 -22.73
CA LEU A 280 -0.83 9.75 -22.76
C LEU A 280 0.03 9.30 -21.58
N SER A 281 -0.43 9.53 -20.35
CA SER A 281 0.28 9.10 -19.14
C SER A 281 -0.64 9.02 -17.92
N SER A 282 -0.26 8.19 -16.96
CA SER A 282 -0.84 8.16 -15.62
C SER A 282 -0.03 9.01 -14.61
N ASP A 283 1.13 9.54 -15.01
CA ASP A 283 2.00 10.38 -14.19
C ASP A 283 1.70 11.86 -14.44
N PHE A 284 1.40 12.58 -13.36
CA PHE A 284 1.06 14.00 -13.44
C PHE A 284 2.21 14.87 -13.95
N ARG A 285 3.46 14.44 -13.78
CA ARG A 285 4.65 15.16 -14.28
C ARG A 285 4.68 15.17 -15.81
N ASP A 286 4.46 14.00 -16.42
CA ASP A 286 4.43 13.86 -17.88
C ASP A 286 3.27 14.68 -18.47
N LEU A 287 2.10 14.68 -17.78
CA LEU A 287 0.94 15.45 -18.22
C LEU A 287 1.18 16.96 -18.12
N ASN A 288 1.87 17.41 -17.05
CA ASN A 288 2.22 18.81 -16.90
C ASN A 288 3.21 19.27 -17.99
N GLU A 289 4.24 18.47 -18.27
CA GLU A 289 5.19 18.75 -19.36
C GLU A 289 4.49 18.79 -20.73
N ALA A 290 3.56 17.86 -20.98
CA ALA A 290 2.78 17.85 -22.22
C ALA A 290 1.88 19.11 -22.35
N ALA A 291 1.21 19.53 -21.27
CA ALA A 291 0.40 20.74 -21.24
C ALA A 291 1.24 22.02 -21.46
N GLU A 292 2.41 22.12 -20.82
CA GLU A 292 3.37 23.22 -21.07
C GLU A 292 3.87 23.21 -22.53
N GLY A 293 3.96 22.04 -23.16
CA GLY A 293 4.27 21.86 -24.57
C GLY A 293 3.12 22.14 -25.53
N GLY A 294 1.93 22.55 -25.03
CA GLY A 294 0.76 22.91 -25.82
C GLY A 294 -0.20 21.75 -26.12
N ASN A 295 -0.10 20.63 -25.41
CA ASN A 295 -1.10 19.58 -25.45
C ASN A 295 -2.32 20.02 -24.62
N GLU A 296 -3.55 19.90 -25.18
CA GLU A 296 -4.80 20.26 -24.52
C GLU A 296 -5.33 19.15 -23.62
#